data_c623c34ae8039e0f6f0b10941fb5207e
#
_entry.id   c623c34ae8039e0f6f0b10941fb5207e
#
_cell.length_a   1.000
_cell.length_b   1.000
_cell.length_c   1.000
_cell.angle_alpha   90.00
_cell.angle_beta   90.00
_cell.angle_gamma   90.00
#
_symmetry.space_group_name_H-M   'P 1'
#
loop_
_entity.id
_entity.type
_entity.pdbx_description
1 polymer ?
#
loop_
_entity_poly.entity_id
_entity_poly.type
_entity_poly.pdbx_seq_one_letter_code
_entity_poly.pdbx_strand_id
1 'polypeptide(L)'
;PSRARRIGAFRGLIDGAAPAQASAQLTTMASMMSAHLSKDFFDLVKAIGESKSKQQEDRIISDEVQTLKKKMPEAKISRKKMKEFLVRLIYVEMLGHDAAFGYIRAIELAASKNLIQKRVGYLCSGLCLSPDHEFRFMLVNQLQQDMTSSNFLEVAAALGATIRLATTDMIPPLLAHVVKLLQHDRELVRKKTVMVLHRFHRLDASAVSHLGPQMRRTLCDKDPSVMAASLCLLHAQITEKPLGFKELVPSFVSILKQIV
;
A
#
# COMPACT_ATOMS: atom_id res chain seq x y z
N PRO A 1 14.29 -0.94 7.05
CA PRO A 1 13.59 -1.19 8.28
C PRO A 1 13.30 -2.67 8.39
N SER A 2 13.97 -3.32 9.38
CA SER A 2 13.98 -4.77 9.54
C SER A 2 12.57 -5.37 9.62
N ARG A 3 12.40 -6.58 9.07
CA ARG A 3 11.21 -7.45 9.15
C ARG A 3 10.56 -7.44 10.55
N ALA A 4 11.36 -7.37 11.60
CA ALA A 4 10.95 -7.35 13.01
C ALA A 4 10.04 -6.15 13.40
N ARG A 5 10.21 -4.96 12.81
CA ARG A 5 9.37 -3.79 13.15
C ARG A 5 7.95 -3.86 12.59
N ARG A 6 7.73 -4.62 11.50
CA ARG A 6 6.39 -4.78 10.90
C ARG A 6 5.53 -5.74 11.72
N ILE A 7 6.14 -6.77 12.31
CA ILE A 7 5.48 -7.76 13.16
C ILE A 7 5.03 -7.14 14.49
N GLY A 8 5.85 -6.26 15.09
CA GLY A 8 5.51 -5.57 16.34
C GLY A 8 4.31 -4.64 16.26
N ALA A 9 4.14 -3.95 15.13
CA ALA A 9 3.01 -3.03 14.95
C ALA A 9 1.66 -3.75 14.83
N PHE A 10 1.63 -4.98 14.31
CA PHE A 10 0.39 -5.75 14.17
C PHE A 10 0.04 -6.50 15.48
N ARG A 11 1.05 -6.94 16.23
CA ARG A 11 0.85 -7.59 17.53
C ARG A 11 0.29 -6.60 18.56
N GLY A 12 0.76 -5.35 18.57
CA GLY A 12 0.23 -4.30 19.45
C GLY A 12 -1.23 -3.92 19.19
N LEU A 13 -1.76 -4.18 17.99
CA LEU A 13 -3.17 -3.97 17.66
C LEU A 13 -4.09 -5.10 18.21
N ILE A 14 -3.52 -6.28 18.46
CA ILE A 14 -4.26 -7.45 18.96
C ILE A 14 -4.20 -7.50 20.49
N ASP A 15 -3.08 -7.07 21.10
CA ASP A 15 -2.83 -7.23 22.54
C ASP A 15 -3.32 -6.03 23.41
N GLY A 16 -3.82 -4.95 22.81
CA GLY A 16 -4.09 -3.67 23.48
C GLY A 16 -5.51 -3.40 23.99
N ALA A 17 -6.46 -4.34 23.89
CA ALA A 17 -7.86 -4.12 24.27
C ALA A 17 -8.32 -5.01 25.42
N ALA A 18 -8.99 -4.42 26.41
CA ALA A 18 -9.60 -5.14 27.54
C ALA A 18 -10.64 -6.18 27.07
N PRO A 19 -10.72 -7.39 27.70
CA PRO A 19 -11.27 -8.59 27.06
C PRO A 19 -12.79 -8.60 26.78
N ALA A 20 -13.59 -7.75 27.37
CA ALA A 20 -15.06 -7.80 27.19
C ALA A 20 -15.62 -6.81 26.15
N GLN A 21 -15.02 -5.65 25.98
CA GLN A 21 -15.43 -4.67 24.95
C GLN A 21 -14.74 -4.93 23.61
N ALA A 22 -13.54 -5.51 23.63
CA ALA A 22 -12.83 -5.96 22.45
C ALA A 22 -13.55 -7.09 21.73
N SER A 23 -14.20 -8.01 22.42
CA SER A 23 -14.93 -9.13 21.79
C SER A 23 -16.15 -8.65 20.99
N ALA A 24 -16.90 -7.69 21.48
CA ALA A 24 -18.08 -7.14 20.79
C ALA A 24 -17.69 -6.29 19.57
N GLN A 25 -16.63 -5.48 19.69
CA GLN A 25 -16.10 -4.68 18.57
C GLN A 25 -15.42 -5.55 17.51
N LEU A 26 -14.67 -6.58 17.92
CA LEU A 26 -14.09 -7.58 17.02
C LEU A 26 -15.17 -8.38 16.30
N THR A 27 -16.27 -8.73 16.98
CA THR A 27 -17.39 -9.46 16.36
C THR A 27 -18.13 -8.57 15.35
N THR A 28 -18.30 -7.28 15.64
CA THR A 28 -18.93 -6.33 14.71
C THR A 28 -18.01 -6.01 13.53
N MET A 29 -16.70 -5.80 13.75
CA MET A 29 -15.71 -5.64 12.68
C MET A 29 -15.53 -6.94 11.89
N ALA A 30 -15.51 -8.09 12.53
CA ALA A 30 -15.48 -9.40 11.87
C ALA A 30 -16.73 -9.63 11.02
N SER A 31 -17.91 -9.21 11.49
CA SER A 31 -19.15 -9.28 10.70
C SER A 31 -19.13 -8.36 9.47
N MET A 32 -18.60 -7.15 9.60
CA MET A 32 -18.42 -6.23 8.46
C MET A 32 -17.29 -6.68 7.52
N MET A 33 -16.24 -7.32 8.03
CA MET A 33 -15.14 -7.87 7.25
C MET A 33 -15.47 -9.25 6.67
N SER A 34 -16.36 -10.03 7.28
CA SER A 34 -16.73 -11.39 6.83
C SER A 34 -17.36 -11.41 5.44
N ALA A 35 -17.98 -10.32 4.98
CA ALA A 35 -18.47 -10.19 3.61
C ALA A 35 -17.35 -10.28 2.54
N HIS A 36 -16.10 -10.06 2.93
CA HIS A 36 -14.96 -9.99 2.01
C HIS A 36 -13.84 -11.02 2.26
N LEU A 37 -13.84 -11.66 3.44
CA LEU A 37 -12.87 -12.66 3.84
C LEU A 37 -13.52 -14.05 3.89
N SER A 38 -12.76 -15.09 3.54
CA SER A 38 -13.27 -16.47 3.54
C SER A 38 -13.22 -17.07 4.95
N LYS A 39 -14.08 -18.08 5.18
CA LYS A 39 -14.05 -18.89 6.41
C LYS A 39 -12.65 -19.48 6.64
N ASP A 40 -12.04 -20.03 5.57
CA ASP A 40 -10.70 -20.63 5.64
C ASP A 40 -9.65 -19.66 6.18
N PHE A 41 -9.77 -18.35 5.89
CA PHE A 41 -8.87 -17.34 6.42
C PHE A 41 -9.03 -17.17 7.94
N PHE A 42 -10.29 -17.11 8.41
CA PHE A 42 -10.55 -16.99 9.85
C PHE A 42 -10.11 -18.24 10.61
N ASP A 43 -10.34 -19.43 10.05
CA ASP A 43 -9.90 -20.70 10.63
C ASP A 43 -8.36 -20.76 10.74
N LEU A 44 -7.64 -20.28 9.71
CA LEU A 44 -6.17 -20.17 9.74
C LEU A 44 -5.70 -19.21 10.84
N VAL A 45 -6.28 -17.99 10.90
CA VAL A 45 -5.91 -16.99 11.93
C VAL A 45 -6.19 -17.54 13.34
N LYS A 46 -7.31 -18.19 13.53
CA LYS A 46 -7.68 -18.82 14.80
C LYS A 46 -6.70 -19.94 15.19
N ALA A 47 -6.40 -20.86 14.27
CA ALA A 47 -5.49 -21.96 14.52
C ALA A 47 -4.05 -21.47 14.90
N ILE A 48 -3.58 -20.38 14.25
CA ILE A 48 -2.31 -19.75 14.58
C ILE A 48 -2.37 -19.08 15.97
N GLY A 49 -3.48 -18.36 16.27
CA GLY A 49 -3.66 -17.67 17.55
C GLY A 49 -3.81 -18.62 18.75
N GLU A 50 -4.34 -19.84 18.54
CA GLU A 50 -4.51 -20.88 19.54
C GLU A 50 -3.26 -21.79 19.70
N SER A 51 -2.22 -21.60 18.84
CA SER A 51 -1.01 -22.40 18.91
C SER A 51 -0.27 -22.18 20.25
N LYS A 52 0.16 -23.28 20.88
CA LYS A 52 0.82 -23.26 22.19
C LYS A 52 2.35 -23.13 22.11
N SER A 53 2.92 -23.26 20.92
CA SER A 53 4.36 -23.17 20.69
C SER A 53 4.66 -22.64 19.31
N LYS A 54 5.85 -22.02 19.16
CA LYS A 54 6.34 -21.57 17.87
C LYS A 54 6.45 -22.69 16.83
N GLN A 55 6.85 -23.89 17.28
CA GLN A 55 6.92 -25.06 16.40
C GLN A 55 5.54 -25.47 15.85
N GLN A 56 4.49 -25.35 16.66
CA GLN A 56 3.12 -25.63 16.22
C GLN A 56 2.64 -24.57 15.24
N GLU A 57 2.92 -23.30 15.49
CA GLU A 57 2.64 -22.19 14.57
C GLU A 57 3.31 -22.41 13.21
N ASP A 58 4.62 -22.70 13.22
CA ASP A 58 5.39 -22.93 11.99
C ASP A 58 4.88 -24.13 11.19
N ARG A 59 4.39 -25.19 11.84
CA ARG A 59 3.75 -26.34 11.17
C ARG A 59 2.45 -25.91 10.48
N ILE A 60 1.56 -25.21 11.18
CA ILE A 60 0.28 -24.73 10.62
C ILE A 60 0.55 -23.85 9.39
N ILE A 61 1.52 -22.95 9.47
CA ILE A 61 1.86 -22.07 8.35
C ILE A 61 2.49 -22.87 7.20
N SER A 62 3.36 -23.84 7.49
CA SER A 62 3.97 -24.70 6.47
C SER A 62 2.91 -25.51 5.71
N ASP A 63 1.95 -26.09 6.41
CA ASP A 63 0.85 -26.85 5.82
C ASP A 63 -0.03 -25.95 4.93
N GLU A 64 -0.30 -24.71 5.38
CA GLU A 64 -1.02 -23.73 4.56
C GLU A 64 -0.24 -23.34 3.30
N VAL A 65 1.09 -23.10 3.41
CA VAL A 65 1.96 -22.81 2.26
C VAL A 65 1.93 -23.95 1.25
N GLN A 66 2.02 -25.20 1.70
CA GLN A 66 1.94 -26.37 0.81
C GLN A 66 0.58 -26.47 0.12
N THR A 67 -0.50 -26.19 0.87
CA THR A 67 -1.86 -26.14 0.35
C THR A 67 -2.01 -25.08 -0.73
N LEU A 68 -1.50 -23.88 -0.50
CA LEU A 68 -1.53 -22.78 -1.47
C LEU A 68 -0.68 -23.08 -2.71
N LYS A 69 0.54 -23.61 -2.53
CA LYS A 69 1.42 -24.02 -3.65
C LYS A 69 0.77 -25.07 -4.54
N LYS A 70 -0.02 -25.99 -3.96
CA LYS A 70 -0.72 -27.04 -4.71
C LYS A 70 -1.95 -26.49 -5.44
N LYS A 71 -2.74 -25.61 -4.77
CA LYS A 71 -4.02 -25.16 -5.30
C LYS A 71 -3.91 -23.98 -6.28
N MET A 72 -2.99 -23.02 -6.04
CA MET A 72 -2.90 -21.81 -6.86
C MET A 72 -2.54 -22.02 -8.33
N PRO A 73 -1.74 -23.03 -8.72
CA PRO A 73 -1.45 -23.30 -10.12
C PRO A 73 -2.60 -23.91 -10.93
N GLU A 74 -3.66 -24.42 -10.29
CA GLU A 74 -4.78 -25.04 -10.98
C GLU A 74 -5.40 -24.12 -12.05
N ALA A 75 -5.63 -24.65 -13.25
CA ALA A 75 -6.00 -23.86 -14.43
C ALA A 75 -7.42 -23.25 -14.35
N LYS A 76 -8.31 -23.79 -13.52
CA LYS A 76 -9.75 -23.40 -13.47
C LYS A 76 -10.15 -22.69 -12.18
N ILE A 77 -9.28 -21.90 -11.57
CA ILE A 77 -9.63 -21.17 -10.36
C ILE A 77 -10.35 -19.86 -10.71
N SER A 78 -11.52 -19.62 -10.11
CA SER A 78 -12.21 -18.35 -10.25
C SER A 78 -11.41 -17.20 -9.61
N ARG A 79 -11.47 -16.00 -10.18
CA ARG A 79 -10.82 -14.80 -9.61
C ARG A 79 -11.25 -14.52 -8.17
N LYS A 80 -12.49 -14.86 -7.81
CA LYS A 80 -12.97 -14.75 -6.42
C LYS A 80 -12.19 -15.66 -5.49
N LYS A 81 -11.99 -16.93 -5.85
CA LYS A 81 -11.24 -17.90 -5.05
C LYS A 81 -9.74 -17.58 -5.03
N MET A 82 -9.19 -17.11 -6.15
CA MET A 82 -7.81 -16.62 -6.22
C MET A 82 -7.58 -15.44 -5.25
N LYS A 83 -8.51 -14.49 -5.16
CA LYS A 83 -8.47 -13.42 -4.16
C LYS A 83 -8.35 -13.98 -2.72
N GLU A 84 -9.12 -15.01 -2.39
CA GLU A 84 -9.08 -15.65 -1.07
C GLU A 84 -7.73 -16.32 -0.79
N PHE A 85 -7.16 -16.99 -1.77
CA PHE A 85 -5.81 -17.56 -1.66
C PHE A 85 -4.75 -16.48 -1.46
N LEU A 86 -4.80 -15.38 -2.23
CA LEU A 86 -3.85 -14.30 -2.08
C LEU A 86 -3.96 -13.57 -0.73
N VAL A 87 -5.16 -13.46 -0.15
CA VAL A 87 -5.31 -12.90 1.21
C VAL A 87 -4.60 -13.78 2.24
N ARG A 88 -4.73 -15.10 2.15
CA ARG A 88 -4.00 -16.04 3.03
C ARG A 88 -2.49 -15.97 2.79
N LEU A 89 -2.08 -15.86 1.54
CA LEU A 89 -0.68 -15.69 1.16
C LEU A 89 -0.06 -14.41 1.74
N ILE A 90 -0.79 -13.28 1.67
CA ILE A 90 -0.38 -12.02 2.30
C ILE A 90 -0.16 -12.23 3.81
N TYR A 91 -1.05 -12.94 4.47
CA TYR A 91 -0.94 -13.20 5.90
C TYR A 91 0.29 -14.04 6.24
N VAL A 92 0.56 -15.07 5.44
CA VAL A 92 1.77 -15.91 5.54
C VAL A 92 3.04 -15.07 5.39
N GLU A 93 3.11 -14.18 4.39
CA GLU A 93 4.24 -13.26 4.18
C GLU A 93 4.41 -12.28 5.36
N MET A 94 3.32 -11.78 5.93
CA MET A 94 3.34 -10.89 7.09
C MET A 94 3.88 -11.59 8.34
N LEU A 95 3.68 -12.89 8.49
CA LEU A 95 4.24 -13.71 9.57
C LEU A 95 5.72 -14.05 9.34
N GLY A 96 6.29 -13.67 8.19
CA GLY A 96 7.71 -13.82 7.89
C GLY A 96 8.08 -15.07 7.12
N HIS A 97 7.10 -15.82 6.63
CA HIS A 97 7.32 -16.97 5.75
C HIS A 97 7.33 -16.55 4.27
N ASP A 98 8.03 -17.32 3.44
CA ASP A 98 8.16 -17.02 2.03
C ASP A 98 6.85 -17.27 1.25
N ALA A 99 6.35 -16.21 0.64
CA ALA A 99 5.17 -16.20 -0.20
C ALA A 99 5.45 -15.78 -1.66
N ALA A 100 6.72 -15.72 -2.06
CA ALA A 100 7.13 -15.25 -3.39
C ALA A 100 6.48 -16.06 -4.53
N PHE A 101 6.19 -17.35 -4.34
CA PHE A 101 5.56 -18.21 -5.36
C PHE A 101 4.20 -17.72 -5.88
N GLY A 102 3.52 -16.82 -5.15
CA GLY A 102 2.20 -16.27 -5.53
C GLY A 102 2.24 -15.02 -6.39
N TYR A 103 3.42 -14.46 -6.71
CA TYR A 103 3.53 -13.15 -7.37
C TYR A 103 2.85 -13.10 -8.75
N ILE A 104 2.94 -14.16 -9.57
CA ILE A 104 2.30 -14.19 -10.90
C ILE A 104 0.79 -14.02 -10.75
N ARG A 105 0.17 -14.79 -9.84
CA ARG A 105 -1.27 -14.73 -9.60
C ARG A 105 -1.70 -13.38 -8.99
N ALA A 106 -0.82 -12.73 -8.23
CA ALA A 106 -1.05 -11.39 -7.73
C ALA A 106 -1.08 -10.35 -8.86
N ILE A 107 -0.15 -10.42 -9.81
CA ILE A 107 -0.10 -9.56 -11.00
C ILE A 107 -1.35 -9.77 -11.88
N GLU A 108 -1.72 -11.01 -12.15
CA GLU A 108 -2.94 -11.34 -12.89
C GLU A 108 -4.20 -10.78 -12.21
N LEU A 109 -4.27 -10.86 -10.88
CA LEU A 109 -5.41 -10.34 -10.13
C LEU A 109 -5.44 -8.80 -10.09
N ALA A 110 -4.29 -8.13 -10.13
CA ALA A 110 -4.19 -6.68 -10.23
C ALA A 110 -4.84 -6.14 -11.52
N ALA A 111 -4.84 -6.93 -12.60
CA ALA A 111 -5.53 -6.62 -13.85
C ALA A 111 -7.06 -6.91 -13.82
N SER A 112 -7.64 -7.25 -12.66
CA SER A 112 -9.08 -7.51 -12.57
C SER A 112 -9.91 -6.24 -12.74
N LYS A 113 -11.10 -6.39 -13.35
CA LYS A 113 -12.10 -5.30 -13.40
C LYS A 113 -12.78 -5.06 -12.05
N ASN A 114 -12.74 -6.02 -11.14
CA ASN A 114 -13.31 -5.86 -9.80
C ASN A 114 -12.31 -5.14 -8.89
N LEU A 115 -12.69 -4.00 -8.34
CA LEU A 115 -11.84 -3.15 -7.51
C LEU A 115 -11.26 -3.89 -6.28
N ILE A 116 -12.05 -4.74 -5.62
CA ILE A 116 -11.61 -5.48 -4.42
C ILE A 116 -10.52 -6.48 -4.80
N GLN A 117 -10.71 -7.22 -5.91
CA GLN A 117 -9.72 -8.16 -6.42
C GLN A 117 -8.44 -7.43 -6.85
N LYS A 118 -8.58 -6.33 -7.59
CA LYS A 118 -7.48 -5.46 -8.02
C LYS A 118 -6.64 -4.97 -6.84
N ARG A 119 -7.29 -4.48 -5.78
CA ARG A 119 -6.60 -4.01 -4.56
C ARG A 119 -5.82 -5.13 -3.86
N VAL A 120 -6.38 -6.35 -3.79
CA VAL A 120 -5.67 -7.51 -3.23
C VAL A 120 -4.48 -7.88 -4.10
N GLY A 121 -4.63 -7.87 -5.43
CA GLY A 121 -3.53 -8.08 -6.37
C GLY A 121 -2.39 -7.10 -6.15
N TYR A 122 -2.68 -5.80 -6.11
CA TYR A 122 -1.68 -4.76 -5.84
C TYR A 122 -1.01 -4.88 -4.48
N LEU A 123 -1.79 -5.20 -3.43
CA LEU A 123 -1.24 -5.38 -2.10
C LEU A 123 -0.28 -6.57 -2.05
N CYS A 124 -0.69 -7.70 -2.60
CA CYS A 124 0.12 -8.91 -2.66
C CYS A 124 1.39 -8.69 -3.48
N SER A 125 1.28 -8.09 -4.67
CA SER A 125 2.45 -7.74 -5.49
C SER A 125 3.43 -6.83 -4.74
N GLY A 126 2.93 -5.85 -3.98
CA GLY A 126 3.76 -4.94 -3.19
C GLY A 126 4.46 -5.58 -1.99
N LEU A 127 3.99 -6.72 -1.52
CA LEU A 127 4.57 -7.47 -0.40
C LEU A 127 5.48 -8.60 -0.88
N CYS A 128 5.06 -9.36 -1.89
CA CYS A 128 5.75 -10.55 -2.36
C CYS A 128 6.89 -10.26 -3.35
N LEU A 129 6.81 -9.15 -4.11
CA LEU A 129 7.87 -8.78 -5.05
C LEU A 129 8.98 -8.00 -4.34
N SER A 130 10.21 -8.51 -4.37
CA SER A 130 11.38 -7.76 -3.91
C SER A 130 11.59 -6.49 -4.75
N PRO A 131 12.30 -5.45 -4.23
CA PRO A 131 12.56 -4.22 -4.98
C PRO A 131 13.21 -4.46 -6.35
N ASP A 132 14.07 -5.45 -6.47
CA ASP A 132 14.87 -5.75 -7.67
C ASP A 132 14.19 -6.77 -8.59
N HIS A 133 12.93 -7.15 -8.30
CA HIS A 133 12.24 -8.18 -9.07
C HIS A 133 11.71 -7.62 -10.40
N GLU A 134 12.13 -8.18 -11.52
CA GLU A 134 11.81 -7.76 -12.89
C GLU A 134 10.29 -7.64 -13.15
N PHE A 135 9.50 -8.50 -12.56
CA PHE A 135 8.04 -8.50 -12.76
C PHE A 135 7.32 -7.29 -12.14
N ARG A 136 7.98 -6.45 -11.37
CA ARG A 136 7.41 -5.15 -10.98
C ARG A 136 7.10 -4.30 -12.19
N PHE A 137 7.96 -4.36 -13.22
CA PHE A 137 7.78 -3.59 -14.43
C PHE A 137 6.52 -4.01 -15.23
N MET A 138 6.10 -5.27 -15.13
CA MET A 138 4.86 -5.75 -15.75
C MET A 138 3.61 -5.01 -15.25
N LEU A 139 3.66 -4.44 -14.06
CA LEU A 139 2.53 -3.67 -13.49
C LEU A 139 2.45 -2.24 -14.02
N VAL A 140 3.48 -1.72 -14.69
CA VAL A 140 3.51 -0.31 -15.16
C VAL A 140 2.31 0.01 -16.05
N ASN A 141 2.06 -0.80 -17.06
CA ASN A 141 0.93 -0.59 -17.98
C ASN A 141 -0.41 -0.62 -17.25
N GLN A 142 -0.58 -1.55 -16.31
CA GLN A 142 -1.82 -1.64 -15.52
C GLN A 142 -1.97 -0.42 -14.59
N LEU A 143 -0.89 0.05 -13.98
CA LEU A 143 -0.90 1.27 -13.16
C LEU A 143 -1.27 2.50 -13.99
N GLN A 144 -0.72 2.65 -15.21
CA GLN A 144 -1.07 3.74 -16.11
C GLN A 144 -2.55 3.72 -16.49
N GLN A 145 -3.08 2.56 -16.87
CA GLN A 145 -4.49 2.39 -17.21
C GLN A 145 -5.38 2.77 -16.02
N ASP A 146 -5.06 2.30 -14.84
CA ASP A 146 -5.87 2.56 -13.65
C ASP A 146 -5.77 4.01 -13.18
N MET A 147 -4.63 4.69 -13.39
CA MET A 147 -4.47 6.12 -13.12
C MET A 147 -5.32 6.99 -14.06
N THR A 148 -5.71 6.48 -15.23
CA THR A 148 -6.59 7.17 -16.19
C THR A 148 -8.06 6.75 -16.09
N SER A 149 -8.41 5.88 -15.13
CA SER A 149 -9.78 5.42 -14.92
C SER A 149 -10.71 6.56 -14.48
N SER A 150 -11.96 6.52 -14.94
CA SER A 150 -13.02 7.40 -14.43
C SER A 150 -13.42 7.13 -12.98
N ASN A 151 -13.12 5.94 -12.48
CA ASN A 151 -13.37 5.56 -11.09
C ASN A 151 -12.21 6.00 -10.17
N PHE A 152 -12.42 7.06 -9.39
CA PHE A 152 -11.41 7.60 -8.50
C PHE A 152 -10.87 6.57 -7.46
N LEU A 153 -11.64 5.53 -7.12
CA LEU A 153 -11.19 4.47 -6.22
C LEU A 153 -10.16 3.55 -6.88
N GLU A 154 -10.26 3.33 -8.20
CA GLU A 154 -9.23 2.61 -8.97
C GLU A 154 -7.96 3.46 -9.07
N VAL A 155 -8.11 4.75 -9.39
CA VAL A 155 -7.01 5.71 -9.40
C VAL A 155 -6.30 5.72 -8.04
N ALA A 156 -7.06 5.82 -6.94
CA ALA A 156 -6.51 5.81 -5.59
C ALA A 156 -5.84 4.48 -5.22
N ALA A 157 -6.32 3.35 -5.76
CA ALA A 157 -5.69 2.04 -5.57
C ALA A 157 -4.36 1.94 -6.33
N ALA A 158 -4.32 2.39 -7.59
CA ALA A 158 -3.10 2.43 -8.40
C ALA A 158 -2.03 3.33 -7.78
N LEU A 159 -2.38 4.54 -7.34
CA LEU A 159 -1.46 5.42 -6.61
C LEU A 159 -0.92 4.77 -5.33
N GLY A 160 -1.80 4.11 -4.55
CA GLY A 160 -1.39 3.38 -3.35
C GLY A 160 -0.45 2.19 -3.65
N ALA A 161 -0.64 1.52 -4.78
CA ALA A 161 0.26 0.48 -5.27
C ALA A 161 1.60 1.07 -5.71
N THR A 162 1.60 2.17 -6.45
CA THR A 162 2.81 2.86 -6.91
C THR A 162 3.72 3.26 -5.75
N ILE A 163 3.18 3.77 -4.63
CA ILE A 163 3.98 4.12 -3.45
C ILE A 163 4.82 2.93 -2.95
N ARG A 164 4.29 1.71 -3.05
CA ARG A 164 4.97 0.49 -2.57
C ARG A 164 5.86 -0.16 -3.61
N LEU A 165 5.41 -0.16 -4.86
CA LEU A 165 6.04 -0.89 -5.97
C LEU A 165 7.12 -0.08 -6.69
N ALA A 166 7.07 1.25 -6.63
CA ALA A 166 7.95 2.11 -7.42
C ALA A 166 9.43 1.81 -7.19
N THR A 167 10.13 1.62 -8.30
CA THR A 167 11.57 1.60 -8.46
C THR A 167 11.98 2.79 -9.32
N THR A 168 13.27 3.08 -9.41
CA THR A 168 13.80 4.20 -10.21
C THR A 168 13.35 4.09 -11.67
N ASP A 169 13.40 2.89 -12.25
CA ASP A 169 13.06 2.63 -13.64
C ASP A 169 11.56 2.82 -13.96
N MET A 170 10.70 2.73 -12.94
CA MET A 170 9.27 2.96 -13.07
C MET A 170 8.88 4.44 -13.03
N ILE A 171 9.79 5.34 -12.62
CA ILE A 171 9.48 6.77 -12.49
C ILE A 171 9.17 7.39 -13.86
N PRO A 172 10.04 7.29 -14.90
CA PRO A 172 9.79 7.96 -16.16
C PRO A 172 8.43 7.62 -16.80
N PRO A 173 8.03 6.35 -16.92
CA PRO A 173 6.75 6.01 -17.54
C PRO A 173 5.53 6.43 -16.71
N LEU A 174 5.65 6.58 -15.38
CA LEU A 174 4.53 6.92 -14.51
C LEU A 174 4.40 8.41 -14.20
N LEU A 175 5.49 9.17 -14.27
CA LEU A 175 5.57 10.56 -13.79
C LEU A 175 4.52 11.47 -14.44
N ALA A 176 4.37 11.41 -15.75
CA ALA A 176 3.42 12.25 -16.46
C ALA A 176 1.95 12.00 -16.04
N HIS A 177 1.60 10.73 -15.79
CA HIS A 177 0.26 10.35 -15.31
C HIS A 177 0.04 10.84 -13.86
N VAL A 178 1.05 10.68 -13.01
CA VAL A 178 1.01 11.13 -11.62
C VAL A 178 0.86 12.65 -11.55
N VAL A 179 1.64 13.43 -12.31
CA VAL A 179 1.57 14.90 -12.28
C VAL A 179 0.19 15.42 -12.67
N LYS A 180 -0.48 14.83 -13.66
CA LYS A 180 -1.85 15.20 -14.04
C LYS A 180 -2.84 15.06 -12.88
N LEU A 181 -2.66 14.07 -12.03
CA LEU A 181 -3.55 13.78 -10.90
C LEU A 181 -3.42 14.76 -9.73
N LEU A 182 -2.42 15.67 -9.74
CA LEU A 182 -2.34 16.77 -8.78
C LEU A 182 -3.55 17.73 -8.85
N GLN A 183 -4.23 17.79 -9.98
CA GLN A 183 -5.40 18.65 -10.21
C GLN A 183 -6.72 17.88 -10.20
N HIS A 184 -6.71 16.63 -9.69
CA HIS A 184 -7.91 15.80 -9.64
C HIS A 184 -8.94 16.35 -8.66
N ASP A 185 -10.25 16.24 -8.97
CA ASP A 185 -11.34 16.79 -8.16
C ASP A 185 -11.38 16.21 -6.74
N ARG A 186 -11.07 14.92 -6.60
CA ARG A 186 -11.10 14.23 -5.31
C ARG A 186 -9.81 14.45 -4.51
N GLU A 187 -9.93 14.93 -3.30
CA GLU A 187 -8.84 15.18 -2.35
C GLU A 187 -8.01 13.91 -2.05
N LEU A 188 -8.67 12.76 -1.93
CA LEU A 188 -8.00 11.47 -1.72
C LEU A 188 -6.99 11.16 -2.83
N VAL A 189 -7.34 11.47 -4.08
CA VAL A 189 -6.45 11.26 -5.24
C VAL A 189 -5.30 12.24 -5.17
N ARG A 190 -5.56 13.55 -4.96
CA ARG A 190 -4.51 14.57 -4.85
C ARG A 190 -3.51 14.25 -3.74
N LYS A 191 -4.01 13.88 -2.54
CA LYS A 191 -3.18 13.45 -1.41
C LYS A 191 -2.26 12.29 -1.78
N LYS A 192 -2.82 11.21 -2.36
CA LYS A 192 -2.03 10.04 -2.76
C LYS A 192 -1.03 10.37 -3.86
N THR A 193 -1.38 11.29 -4.77
CA THR A 193 -0.48 11.78 -5.81
C THR A 193 0.76 12.44 -5.20
N VAL A 194 0.57 13.32 -4.21
CA VAL A 194 1.70 13.94 -3.50
C VAL A 194 2.54 12.88 -2.79
N MET A 195 1.93 11.87 -2.18
CA MET A 195 2.66 10.76 -1.55
C MET A 195 3.47 9.93 -2.57
N VAL A 196 2.97 9.74 -3.79
CA VAL A 196 3.73 9.10 -4.88
C VAL A 196 4.92 9.97 -5.27
N LEU A 197 4.73 11.29 -5.43
CA LEU A 197 5.83 12.20 -5.75
C LEU A 197 6.88 12.24 -4.62
N HIS A 198 6.46 12.16 -3.36
CA HIS A 198 7.38 12.00 -2.24
C HIS A 198 8.17 10.68 -2.33
N ARG A 199 7.53 9.59 -2.73
CA ARG A 199 8.23 8.32 -2.98
C ARG A 199 9.22 8.43 -4.13
N PHE A 200 8.86 9.09 -5.23
CA PHE A 200 9.74 9.33 -6.37
C PHE A 200 10.93 10.18 -5.97
N HIS A 201 10.72 11.26 -5.23
CA HIS A 201 11.81 12.08 -4.68
C HIS A 201 12.81 11.25 -3.86
N ARG A 202 12.32 10.34 -3.03
CA ARG A 202 13.18 9.47 -2.21
C ARG A 202 13.93 8.40 -3.01
N LEU A 203 13.48 8.07 -4.21
CA LEU A 203 14.16 7.15 -5.14
C LEU A 203 15.14 7.91 -6.03
N ASP A 204 14.70 9.03 -6.56
CA ASP A 204 15.47 9.92 -7.41
C ASP A 204 14.96 11.37 -7.25
N ALA A 205 15.71 12.18 -6.50
CA ALA A 205 15.37 13.57 -6.24
C ALA A 205 15.34 14.42 -7.51
N SER A 206 16.15 14.05 -8.53
CA SER A 206 16.22 14.78 -9.79
C SER A 206 14.94 14.68 -10.61
N ALA A 207 14.27 13.54 -10.55
CA ALA A 207 13.05 13.26 -11.32
C ALA A 207 11.88 14.22 -10.99
N VAL A 208 11.82 14.74 -9.76
CA VAL A 208 10.75 15.66 -9.32
C VAL A 208 11.21 17.11 -9.11
N SER A 209 12.48 17.42 -9.34
CA SER A 209 13.05 18.74 -9.08
C SER A 209 12.39 19.88 -9.87
N HIS A 210 11.92 19.60 -11.08
CA HIS A 210 11.23 20.55 -11.97
C HIS A 210 9.77 20.83 -11.56
N LEU A 211 9.21 20.10 -10.59
CA LEU A 211 7.81 20.22 -10.16
C LEU A 211 7.60 21.26 -9.04
N GLY A 212 8.59 22.08 -8.71
CA GLY A 212 8.52 23.09 -7.66
C GLY A 212 7.26 23.96 -7.68
N PRO A 213 6.86 24.56 -8.83
CA PRO A 213 5.63 25.35 -8.91
C PRO A 213 4.35 24.56 -8.59
N GLN A 214 4.26 23.31 -9.05
CA GLN A 214 3.11 22.44 -8.78
C GLN A 214 3.05 22.07 -7.28
N MET A 215 4.20 21.79 -6.67
CA MET A 215 4.29 21.46 -5.25
C MET A 215 3.88 22.65 -4.37
N ARG A 216 4.26 23.87 -4.73
CA ARG A 216 3.82 25.09 -4.00
C ARG A 216 2.30 25.24 -4.02
N ARG A 217 1.63 24.89 -5.13
CA ARG A 217 0.15 24.91 -5.22
C ARG A 217 -0.49 23.90 -4.28
N THR A 218 0.09 22.72 -4.11
CA THR A 218 -0.47 21.69 -3.20
C THR A 218 -0.31 22.04 -1.72
N LEU A 219 0.62 22.94 -1.37
CA LEU A 219 0.72 23.51 -0.02
C LEU A 219 -0.45 24.44 0.32
N CYS A 220 -1.13 24.98 -0.69
CA CYS A 220 -2.31 25.83 -0.56
C CYS A 220 -3.59 25.08 -1.01
N ASP A 221 -3.62 23.75 -0.91
CA ASP A 221 -4.80 22.96 -1.25
C ASP A 221 -5.95 23.25 -0.28
N LYS A 222 -7.19 23.11 -0.75
CA LYS A 222 -8.40 23.29 0.07
C LYS A 222 -8.52 22.22 1.18
N ASP A 223 -7.93 21.04 0.97
CA ASP A 223 -7.99 19.93 1.90
C ASP A 223 -6.74 19.85 2.79
N PRO A 224 -6.90 19.88 4.13
CA PRO A 224 -5.76 19.83 5.06
C PRO A 224 -4.91 18.57 4.93
N SER A 225 -5.49 17.45 4.52
CA SER A 225 -4.75 16.19 4.36
C SER A 225 -3.83 16.19 3.13
N VAL A 226 -4.17 16.96 2.08
CA VAL A 226 -3.30 17.20 0.93
C VAL A 226 -2.16 18.12 1.33
N MET A 227 -2.45 19.21 2.07
CA MET A 227 -1.44 20.11 2.60
C MET A 227 -0.43 19.38 3.50
N ALA A 228 -0.91 18.51 4.41
CA ALA A 228 -0.04 17.72 5.27
C ALA A 228 0.88 16.78 4.47
N ALA A 229 0.37 16.12 3.44
CA ALA A 229 1.19 15.29 2.54
C ALA A 229 2.25 16.13 1.80
N SER A 230 1.88 17.35 1.37
CA SER A 230 2.79 18.28 0.69
C SER A 230 3.89 18.78 1.62
N LEU A 231 3.58 19.03 2.89
CA LEU A 231 4.58 19.37 3.92
C LEU A 231 5.60 18.25 4.14
N CYS A 232 5.17 16.97 4.09
CA CYS A 232 6.08 15.83 4.20
C CYS A 232 7.09 15.79 3.02
N LEU A 233 6.62 16.06 1.80
CA LEU A 233 7.49 16.14 0.64
C LEU A 233 8.43 17.35 0.73
N LEU A 234 7.92 18.52 1.08
CA LEU A 234 8.71 19.72 1.26
C LEU A 234 9.79 19.54 2.34
N HIS A 235 9.45 18.92 3.46
CA HIS A 235 10.41 18.60 4.52
C HIS A 235 11.57 17.74 3.99
N ALA A 236 11.28 16.70 3.20
CA ALA A 236 12.30 15.88 2.59
C ALA A 236 13.23 16.70 1.65
N GLN A 237 12.65 17.57 0.83
CA GLN A 237 13.40 18.45 -0.08
C GLN A 237 14.27 19.47 0.66
N ILE A 238 13.76 20.10 1.71
CA ILE A 238 14.50 21.04 2.55
C ILE A 238 15.68 20.35 3.25
N THR A 239 15.47 19.12 3.74
CA THR A 239 16.53 18.37 4.41
C THR A 239 17.70 18.08 3.49
N GLU A 240 17.44 17.86 2.20
CA GLU A 240 18.49 17.64 1.20
C GLU A 240 19.17 18.95 0.72
N LYS A 241 18.37 20.00 0.51
CA LYS A 241 18.84 21.29 -0.05
C LYS A 241 18.28 22.49 0.73
N PRO A 242 18.72 22.75 1.98
CA PRO A 242 18.15 23.81 2.83
C PRO A 242 18.17 25.20 2.20
N LEU A 243 19.23 25.54 1.49
CA LEU A 243 19.43 26.88 0.93
C LEU A 243 18.46 27.21 -0.21
N GLY A 244 17.92 26.18 -0.90
CA GLY A 244 16.99 26.36 -2.02
C GLY A 244 15.59 26.82 -1.60
N PHE A 245 15.28 26.83 -0.30
CA PHE A 245 13.95 27.12 0.22
C PHE A 245 13.87 28.31 1.15
N LYS A 246 14.94 29.15 1.19
CA LYS A 246 15.01 30.36 2.03
C LYS A 246 13.82 31.30 1.83
N GLU A 247 13.32 31.41 0.60
CA GLU A 247 12.17 32.27 0.26
C GLU A 247 10.87 31.86 0.94
N LEU A 248 10.73 30.59 1.35
CA LEU A 248 9.53 30.11 2.01
C LEU A 248 9.51 30.40 3.52
N VAL A 249 10.66 30.67 4.13
CA VAL A 249 10.80 30.88 5.57
C VAL A 249 9.90 32.01 6.10
N PRO A 250 9.84 33.22 5.49
CA PRO A 250 8.96 34.28 5.99
C PRO A 250 7.49 33.89 6.00
N SER A 251 7.04 33.16 4.95
CA SER A 251 5.66 32.69 4.85
C SER A 251 5.32 31.69 5.96
N PHE A 252 6.18 30.72 6.23
CA PHE A 252 5.98 29.76 7.33
C PHE A 252 6.00 30.42 8.70
N VAL A 253 6.91 31.37 8.94
CA VAL A 253 6.97 32.14 10.18
C VAL A 253 5.69 32.96 10.38
N SER A 254 5.14 33.56 9.32
CA SER A 254 3.88 34.30 9.39
C SER A 254 2.71 33.38 9.75
N ILE A 255 2.63 32.17 9.16
CA ILE A 255 1.58 31.19 9.49
C ILE A 255 1.71 30.72 10.95
N LEU A 256 2.92 30.40 11.40
CA LEU A 256 3.15 29.98 12.78
C LEU A 256 2.74 31.05 13.80
N LYS A 257 3.00 32.35 13.50
CA LYS A 257 2.56 33.46 14.36
C LYS A 257 1.05 33.61 14.44
N GLN A 258 0.29 33.09 13.47
CA GLN A 258 -1.18 33.13 13.49
C GLN A 258 -1.78 31.98 14.30
N ILE A 259 -1.02 30.90 14.50
CA ILE A 259 -1.47 29.69 15.21
C ILE A 259 -1.15 29.76 16.70
N VAL A 260 -0.12 30.51 17.08
CA VAL A 260 0.30 30.77 18.47
C VAL A 260 -0.43 32.00 19.02
#